data_444fd2dbed0c1c08bd5c08ec99cf6db8
#
_entry.id   444fd2dbed0c1c08bd5c08ec99cf6db8
#
_cell.length_a   1.000
_cell.length_b   1.000
_cell.length_c   1.000
_cell.angle_alpha   90.00
_cell.angle_beta   90.00
_cell.angle_gamma   90.00
#
_symmetry.space_group_name_H-M   'P 1'
#
loop_
_entity.id
_entity.type
_entity.pdbx_description
1 polymer ?
#
loop_
_entity_poly.entity_id
_entity_poly.type
_entity_poly.pdbx_seq_one_letter_code
_entity_poly.pdbx_strand_id
1 'polypeptide(L)'
;MLTAVFVSWYYDDGVTLQISSAALITCFIGVLIMFATRGHRRELKKREGYIIVTFGWIFMALSGTLPYLISEAIPSFTNAFFETMSGYSTTGASILNDIESIPRGLLFWRSLTHWIGGMGIIVLAIAILPLLGIGGMQLFAAEAPGPSADKLKPRIADTAKRLWLIYVSYTIAETILLKVAGMGLFDAVNHSLSTMATGGFSTKNASLAYWNDQPVIQYITIMFMFLGGSNFVLSYFAFKGRVQKVLLDDEFKWYFKFVAAFTIIAALIIYFQADVGLSSIDHPMVWGEAESAFRHALFQVVAIITTTGFVTADYTMWTPFLTVFFFGLMFLGGSAGSTAGGVKVMRHLIMIRNGMAEFKRSLHPNAILPVRYNGKSINKDIVFNILGFFILYMLAFIIGAMGFAFMGLDFISAIGGAASSLGNVGPALGTLGPINNFDGLPNAGKWWSAFLMLIGRLELFTVLILLTPYFWRNH
;
A
#
# COMPACT_ATOMS: atom_id res chain seq x y z
N MET A 1 11.18 14.95 -8.17
CA MET A 1 10.95 15.94 -9.24
C MET A 1 12.09 16.01 -10.25
N LEU A 2 13.37 16.14 -9.88
CA LEU A 2 14.48 16.25 -10.87
C LEU A 2 14.53 15.10 -11.90
N THR A 3 14.25 13.87 -11.48
CA THR A 3 14.15 12.72 -12.41
C THR A 3 12.96 12.84 -13.35
N ALA A 4 11.83 13.40 -12.90
CA ALA A 4 10.68 13.66 -13.77
C ALA A 4 10.96 14.79 -14.77
N VAL A 5 11.76 15.81 -14.38
CA VAL A 5 12.26 16.84 -15.32
C VAL A 5 13.09 16.20 -16.42
N PHE A 6 14.00 15.27 -16.07
CA PHE A 6 14.81 14.56 -17.07
C PHE A 6 13.94 13.71 -18.01
N VAL A 7 12.92 13.02 -17.50
CA VAL A 7 11.99 12.23 -18.34
C VAL A 7 11.19 13.14 -19.26
N SER A 8 10.65 14.25 -18.76
CA SER A 8 9.92 15.23 -19.56
C SER A 8 10.80 15.82 -20.68
N TRP A 9 12.04 16.17 -20.37
CA TRP A 9 13.01 16.64 -21.35
C TRP A 9 13.33 15.58 -22.41
N TYR A 10 13.54 14.32 -22.00
CA TYR A 10 13.87 13.23 -22.92
C TYR A 10 12.74 12.92 -23.92
N TYR A 11 11.49 13.02 -23.46
CA TYR A 11 10.32 12.75 -24.31
C TYR A 11 9.74 13.99 -25.01
N ASP A 12 10.30 15.17 -24.74
CA ASP A 12 9.86 16.47 -25.28
C ASP A 12 8.34 16.69 -25.16
N ASP A 13 7.82 16.44 -23.96
CA ASP A 13 6.37 16.44 -23.67
C ASP A 13 5.79 17.82 -23.29
N GLY A 14 6.60 18.88 -23.39
CA GLY A 14 6.19 20.27 -23.23
C GLY A 14 6.02 20.76 -21.80
N VAL A 15 6.19 19.91 -20.76
CA VAL A 15 5.99 20.28 -19.34
C VAL A 15 7.29 20.37 -18.53
N THR A 16 8.42 20.31 -19.18
CA THR A 16 9.75 20.33 -18.55
C THR A 16 9.95 21.58 -17.66
N LEU A 17 9.54 22.76 -18.15
CA LEU A 17 9.70 24.01 -17.40
C LEU A 17 8.78 24.04 -16.17
N GLN A 18 7.57 23.54 -16.30
CA GLN A 18 6.57 23.48 -15.23
C GLN A 18 7.02 22.58 -14.07
N ILE A 19 7.52 21.37 -14.41
CA ILE A 19 8.05 20.44 -13.39
C ILE A 19 9.33 21.02 -12.75
N SER A 20 10.18 21.69 -13.55
CA SER A 20 11.38 22.35 -13.04
C SER A 20 11.08 23.48 -12.05
N SER A 21 10.08 24.31 -12.38
CA SER A 21 9.64 25.39 -11.49
C SER A 21 9.05 24.85 -10.18
N ALA A 22 8.24 23.77 -10.24
CA ALA A 22 7.73 23.06 -9.07
C ALA A 22 8.87 22.52 -8.19
N ALA A 23 9.90 21.95 -8.79
CA ALA A 23 11.08 21.45 -8.10
C ALA A 23 11.86 22.58 -7.40
N LEU A 24 12.05 23.71 -8.10
CA LEU A 24 12.73 24.87 -7.52
C LEU A 24 11.97 25.49 -6.35
N ILE A 25 10.64 25.65 -6.47
CA ILE A 25 9.80 26.16 -5.39
C ILE A 25 9.89 25.24 -4.17
N THR A 26 9.77 23.94 -4.37
CA THR A 26 9.86 22.96 -3.27
C THR A 26 11.24 23.00 -2.61
N CYS A 27 12.30 23.06 -3.40
CA CYS A 27 13.67 23.16 -2.90
C CYS A 27 13.88 24.46 -2.12
N PHE A 28 13.43 25.60 -2.64
CA PHE A 28 13.52 26.90 -1.99
C PHE A 28 12.83 26.94 -0.63
N ILE A 29 11.58 26.42 -0.55
CA ILE A 29 10.85 26.32 0.72
C ILE A 29 11.62 25.41 1.70
N GLY A 30 12.11 24.26 1.24
CA GLY A 30 12.89 23.35 2.09
C GLY A 30 14.17 23.97 2.63
N VAL A 31 14.89 24.73 1.81
CA VAL A 31 16.10 25.48 2.21
C VAL A 31 15.77 26.56 3.23
N LEU A 32 14.70 27.32 3.03
CA LEU A 32 14.23 28.34 3.98
C LEU A 32 13.94 27.75 5.35
N ILE A 33 13.17 26.62 5.39
CA ILE A 33 12.86 25.92 6.65
C ILE A 33 14.13 25.43 7.32
N MET A 34 15.07 24.86 6.55
CA MET A 34 16.35 24.37 7.07
C MET A 34 17.16 25.52 7.70
N PHE A 35 17.22 26.70 7.07
CA PHE A 35 17.90 27.86 7.63
C PHE A 35 17.20 28.41 8.86
N ALA A 36 15.87 28.49 8.86
CA ALA A 36 15.08 28.97 10.00
C ALA A 36 15.20 28.06 11.24
N THR A 37 15.43 26.76 11.04
CA THR A 37 15.57 25.80 12.14
C THR A 37 17.02 25.50 12.51
N ARG A 38 17.99 26.12 11.84
CA ARG A 38 19.43 25.90 12.05
C ARG A 38 19.84 26.32 13.46
N GLY A 39 20.36 25.36 14.21
CA GLY A 39 20.81 25.60 15.60
C GLY A 39 19.90 25.00 16.69
N HIS A 40 18.70 24.60 16.37
CA HIS A 40 17.80 23.94 17.30
C HIS A 40 18.03 22.42 17.31
N ARG A 41 19.12 21.98 17.96
CA ARG A 41 19.41 20.53 18.14
C ARG A 41 18.84 20.08 19.48
N ARG A 42 17.66 19.46 19.48
CA ARG A 42 17.07 18.76 20.63
C ARG A 42 16.90 17.28 20.31
N GLU A 43 16.99 16.43 21.32
CA GLU A 43 16.60 15.02 21.17
C GLU A 43 15.11 14.94 20.95
N LEU A 44 14.72 14.19 19.91
CA LEU A 44 13.31 13.99 19.55
C LEU A 44 12.63 13.13 20.62
N LYS A 45 11.56 13.67 21.21
CA LYS A 45 10.67 12.93 22.09
C LYS A 45 9.66 12.14 21.26
N LYS A 46 9.09 11.06 21.85
CA LYS A 46 8.05 10.24 21.19
C LYS A 46 6.90 11.07 20.63
N ARG A 47 6.43 12.05 21.37
CA ARG A 47 5.36 12.98 21.00
C ARG A 47 5.69 13.76 19.71
N GLU A 48 6.90 14.27 19.59
CA GLU A 48 7.36 15.00 18.42
C GLU A 48 7.45 14.10 17.18
N GLY A 49 7.77 12.81 17.38
CA GLY A 49 7.79 11.82 16.32
C GLY A 49 6.43 11.64 15.62
N TYR A 50 5.32 11.64 16.37
CA TYR A 50 3.97 11.56 15.78
C TYR A 50 3.65 12.78 14.91
N ILE A 51 4.01 13.99 15.39
CA ILE A 51 3.80 15.23 14.66
C ILE A 51 4.63 15.22 13.37
N ILE A 52 5.92 14.93 13.47
CA ILE A 52 6.85 14.94 12.32
C ILE A 52 6.37 13.96 11.24
N VAL A 53 5.96 12.76 11.62
CA VAL A 53 5.51 11.76 10.66
C VAL A 53 4.23 12.22 9.97
N THR A 54 3.20 12.59 10.74
CA THR A 54 1.89 12.94 10.17
C THR A 54 1.98 14.19 9.28
N PHE A 55 2.57 15.27 9.80
CA PHE A 55 2.71 16.50 9.03
C PHE A 55 3.72 16.38 7.89
N GLY A 56 4.77 15.56 8.06
CA GLY A 56 5.71 15.25 6.98
C GLY A 56 5.01 14.65 5.76
N TRP A 57 4.10 13.70 5.95
CA TRP A 57 3.31 13.12 4.87
C TRP A 57 2.37 14.14 4.21
N ILE A 58 1.71 14.98 5.01
CA ILE A 58 0.85 16.07 4.50
C ILE A 58 1.69 17.04 3.66
N PHE A 59 2.86 17.47 4.14
CA PHE A 59 3.73 18.39 3.42
C PHE A 59 4.31 17.77 2.15
N MET A 60 4.64 16.45 2.15
CA MET A 60 5.02 15.75 0.93
C MET A 60 3.87 15.75 -0.08
N ALA A 61 2.64 15.47 0.34
CA ALA A 61 1.48 15.52 -0.55
C ALA A 61 1.26 16.94 -1.09
N LEU A 62 1.31 17.97 -0.25
CA LEU A 62 1.16 19.37 -0.66
C LEU A 62 2.23 19.78 -1.69
N SER A 63 3.50 19.47 -1.43
CA SER A 63 4.57 19.80 -2.38
C SER A 63 4.46 19.01 -3.69
N GLY A 64 3.98 17.78 -3.61
CA GLY A 64 3.78 16.90 -4.77
C GLY A 64 2.64 17.33 -5.70
N THR A 65 1.74 18.23 -5.28
CA THR A 65 0.69 18.79 -6.13
C THR A 65 1.23 19.80 -7.15
N LEU A 66 2.34 20.46 -6.82
CA LEU A 66 2.85 21.58 -7.62
C LEU A 66 3.08 21.26 -9.11
N PRO A 67 3.69 20.10 -9.48
CA PRO A 67 3.85 19.74 -10.89
C PRO A 67 2.51 19.69 -11.64
N TYR A 68 1.45 19.18 -11.04
CA TYR A 68 0.13 19.08 -11.66
C TYR A 68 -0.57 20.42 -11.80
N LEU A 69 -0.46 21.28 -10.78
CA LEU A 69 -1.09 22.61 -10.79
C LEU A 69 -0.40 23.56 -11.76
N ILE A 70 0.94 23.58 -11.76
CA ILE A 70 1.72 24.54 -12.60
C ILE A 70 1.65 24.13 -14.09
N SER A 71 1.52 22.82 -14.38
CA SER A 71 1.33 22.33 -15.74
C SER A 71 -0.12 22.38 -16.22
N GLU A 72 -1.06 22.73 -15.35
CA GLU A 72 -2.51 22.70 -15.60
C GLU A 72 -3.06 21.31 -16.00
N ALA A 73 -2.25 20.24 -15.85
CA ALA A 73 -2.70 18.88 -16.12
C ALA A 73 -3.81 18.43 -15.15
N ILE A 74 -3.80 18.92 -13.91
CA ILE A 74 -4.88 18.79 -12.93
C ILE A 74 -5.11 20.18 -12.30
N PRO A 75 -5.99 21.01 -12.89
CA PRO A 75 -6.13 22.41 -12.46
C PRO A 75 -6.74 22.57 -11.07
N SER A 76 -7.58 21.61 -10.65
CA SER A 76 -8.22 21.65 -9.33
C SER A 76 -7.25 21.26 -8.23
N PHE A 77 -7.06 22.14 -7.24
CA PHE A 77 -6.21 21.84 -6.07
C PHE A 77 -6.69 20.59 -5.31
N THR A 78 -8.00 20.41 -5.13
CA THR A 78 -8.57 19.22 -4.47
C THR A 78 -8.22 17.96 -5.23
N ASN A 79 -8.34 17.97 -6.55
CA ASN A 79 -8.02 16.83 -7.41
C ASN A 79 -6.50 16.53 -7.40
N ALA A 80 -5.67 17.56 -7.53
CA ALA A 80 -4.21 17.41 -7.47
C ALA A 80 -3.74 16.89 -6.11
N PHE A 81 -4.33 17.37 -5.02
CA PHE A 81 -4.03 16.89 -3.67
C PHE A 81 -4.47 15.42 -3.48
N PHE A 82 -5.67 15.06 -3.96
CA PHE A 82 -6.15 13.68 -3.91
C PHE A 82 -5.20 12.74 -4.65
N GLU A 83 -4.86 13.06 -5.91
CA GLU A 83 -3.96 12.24 -6.73
C GLU A 83 -2.58 12.08 -6.07
N THR A 84 -2.05 13.16 -5.50
CA THR A 84 -0.76 13.16 -4.83
C THR A 84 -0.79 12.42 -3.49
N MET A 85 -1.87 12.57 -2.71
CA MET A 85 -2.04 11.84 -1.45
C MET A 85 -2.20 10.35 -1.74
N SER A 86 -2.99 9.97 -2.75
CA SER A 86 -3.09 8.59 -3.25
C SER A 86 -1.73 8.07 -3.71
N GLY A 87 -0.94 8.92 -4.38
CA GLY A 87 0.43 8.61 -4.78
C GLY A 87 1.32 8.27 -3.59
N TYR A 88 1.53 9.19 -2.68
CA TYR A 88 2.43 8.96 -1.54
C TYR A 88 1.91 7.91 -0.56
N SER A 89 0.61 7.82 -0.31
CA SER A 89 0.03 6.75 0.51
C SER A 89 0.05 5.38 -0.17
N THR A 90 0.51 5.33 -1.43
CA THR A 90 0.52 4.13 -2.28
C THR A 90 -0.85 3.46 -2.36
N THR A 91 -1.92 4.26 -2.39
CA THR A 91 -3.29 3.75 -2.48
C THR A 91 -3.65 3.38 -3.92
N GLY A 92 -3.26 4.20 -4.91
CA GLY A 92 -3.57 3.93 -6.31
C GLY A 92 -4.96 4.36 -6.78
N ALA A 93 -5.78 4.95 -5.92
CA ALA A 93 -7.02 5.59 -6.33
C ALA A 93 -6.74 6.84 -7.17
N SER A 94 -7.42 7.03 -8.29
CA SER A 94 -7.18 8.13 -9.23
C SER A 94 -8.43 8.93 -9.52
N ILE A 95 -8.23 10.21 -9.82
CA ILE A 95 -9.29 11.10 -10.33
C ILE A 95 -9.14 11.32 -11.86
N LEU A 96 -8.18 10.69 -12.49
CA LEU A 96 -7.91 10.88 -13.91
C LEU A 96 -8.87 10.04 -14.75
N ASN A 97 -9.59 10.68 -15.67
CA ASN A 97 -10.48 10.03 -16.63
C ASN A 97 -9.72 9.51 -17.84
N ASP A 98 -8.66 10.22 -18.24
CA ASP A 98 -7.79 9.84 -19.36
C ASP A 98 -6.33 9.98 -18.94
N ILE A 99 -5.75 8.84 -18.51
CA ILE A 99 -4.36 8.75 -18.08
C ILE A 99 -3.40 8.91 -19.27
N GLU A 100 -3.80 8.42 -20.43
CA GLU A 100 -2.93 8.37 -21.62
C GLU A 100 -2.72 9.73 -22.26
N SER A 101 -3.60 10.70 -21.98
CA SER A 101 -3.43 12.10 -22.40
C SER A 101 -2.45 12.90 -21.56
N ILE A 102 -2.09 12.40 -20.35
CA ILE A 102 -1.20 13.11 -19.43
C ILE A 102 0.25 13.06 -19.95
N PRO A 103 1.00 14.18 -19.93
CA PRO A 103 2.41 14.22 -20.31
C PRO A 103 3.26 13.18 -19.56
N ARG A 104 4.21 12.55 -20.27
CA ARG A 104 5.04 11.45 -19.76
C ARG A 104 5.84 11.82 -18.50
N GLY A 105 6.35 13.04 -18.41
CA GLY A 105 7.03 13.52 -17.21
C GLY A 105 6.14 13.53 -15.98
N LEU A 106 4.86 13.86 -16.13
CA LEU A 106 3.88 13.85 -15.03
C LEU A 106 3.42 12.43 -14.71
N LEU A 107 3.27 11.53 -15.69
CA LEU A 107 3.01 10.11 -15.46
C LEU A 107 4.16 9.45 -14.69
N PHE A 108 5.41 9.78 -15.07
CA PHE A 108 6.58 9.33 -14.33
C PHE A 108 6.61 9.90 -12.91
N TRP A 109 6.26 11.18 -12.73
CA TRP A 109 6.13 11.78 -11.40
C TRP A 109 5.09 11.05 -10.56
N ARG A 110 3.95 10.71 -11.14
CA ARG A 110 2.88 9.93 -10.52
C ARG A 110 3.38 8.58 -9.99
N SER A 111 4.06 7.78 -10.81
CA SER A 111 4.65 6.51 -10.40
C SER A 111 5.78 6.68 -9.39
N LEU A 112 6.55 7.77 -9.50
CA LEU A 112 7.63 8.08 -8.57
C LEU A 112 7.09 8.45 -7.17
N THR A 113 5.92 9.11 -7.06
CA THR A 113 5.29 9.36 -5.76
C THR A 113 4.96 8.05 -5.04
N HIS A 114 4.46 7.02 -5.75
CA HIS A 114 4.31 5.66 -5.22
C HIS A 114 5.63 5.11 -4.70
N TRP A 115 6.67 5.15 -5.53
CA TRP A 115 7.97 4.57 -5.19
C TRP A 115 8.58 5.22 -3.94
N ILE A 116 8.48 6.54 -3.81
CA ILE A 116 8.92 7.28 -2.63
C ILE A 116 8.05 6.93 -1.41
N GLY A 117 6.73 6.85 -1.58
CA GLY A 117 5.79 6.48 -0.52
C GLY A 117 6.02 5.07 0.01
N GLY A 118 6.27 4.09 -0.88
CA GLY A 118 6.62 2.72 -0.51
C GLY A 118 7.92 2.64 0.28
N MET A 119 8.95 3.35 -0.17
CA MET A 119 10.22 3.45 0.57
C MET A 119 10.04 4.16 1.92
N GLY A 120 9.23 5.22 1.97
CA GLY A 120 8.95 5.97 3.19
C GLY A 120 8.37 5.09 4.29
N ILE A 121 7.44 4.18 3.97
CA ILE A 121 6.84 3.28 4.96
C ILE A 121 7.82 2.21 5.44
N ILE A 122 8.72 1.70 4.60
CA ILE A 122 9.75 0.74 5.03
C ILE A 122 10.65 1.40 6.08
N VAL A 123 11.09 2.65 5.82
CA VAL A 123 11.92 3.41 6.76
C VAL A 123 11.14 3.73 8.04
N LEU A 124 9.89 4.16 7.90
CA LEU A 124 8.99 4.42 9.04
C LEU A 124 8.83 3.19 9.92
N ALA A 125 8.52 2.05 9.31
CA ALA A 125 8.30 0.79 10.00
C ALA A 125 9.54 0.34 10.82
N ILE A 126 10.74 0.57 10.32
CA ILE A 126 11.98 0.08 10.94
C ILE A 126 12.58 1.11 11.90
N ALA A 127 12.50 2.40 11.56
CA ALA A 127 13.20 3.44 12.31
C ALA A 127 12.31 4.14 13.33
N ILE A 128 11.05 4.39 13.01
CA ILE A 128 10.18 5.28 13.80
C ILE A 128 9.14 4.50 14.61
N LEU A 129 8.44 3.54 14.03
CA LEU A 129 7.39 2.80 14.76
C LEU A 129 7.89 2.08 16.00
N PRO A 130 9.09 1.44 16.03
CA PRO A 130 9.63 0.85 17.25
C PRO A 130 9.92 1.88 18.35
N LEU A 131 10.36 3.09 17.99
CA LEU A 131 10.59 4.18 18.94
C LEU A 131 9.28 4.69 19.57
N LEU A 132 8.19 4.65 18.80
CA LEU A 132 6.87 5.08 19.25
C LEU A 132 6.15 4.00 20.06
N GLY A 133 6.61 2.75 20.05
CA GLY A 133 6.00 1.63 20.77
C GLY A 133 4.66 1.18 20.19
N ILE A 134 4.42 1.48 18.90
CA ILE A 134 3.17 1.17 18.18
C ILE A 134 3.28 -0.16 17.46
N GLY A 135 2.24 -0.95 17.56
CA GLY A 135 1.99 -2.14 16.75
C GLY A 135 2.88 -3.33 17.06
N GLY A 136 2.55 -4.50 16.50
CA GLY A 136 3.29 -5.76 16.63
C GLY A 136 4.78 -5.73 16.26
N MET A 137 5.32 -4.57 15.88
CA MET A 137 6.75 -4.31 15.67
C MET A 137 7.59 -4.47 16.95
N GLN A 138 6.98 -4.46 18.14
CA GLN A 138 7.67 -4.87 19.36
C GLN A 138 8.14 -6.33 19.30
N LEU A 139 7.46 -7.18 18.54
CA LEU A 139 7.91 -8.53 18.22
C LEU A 139 9.18 -8.53 17.37
N PHE A 140 9.28 -7.59 16.42
CA PHE A 140 10.47 -7.41 15.59
C PHE A 140 11.67 -6.87 16.39
N ALA A 141 11.42 -5.93 17.30
CA ALA A 141 12.45 -5.39 18.21
C ALA A 141 12.92 -6.44 19.23
N ALA A 142 12.05 -7.35 19.66
CA ALA A 142 12.39 -8.45 20.57
C ALA A 142 13.20 -9.58 19.89
N GLU A 143 13.16 -9.69 18.55
CA GLU A 143 13.96 -10.66 17.81
C GLU A 143 15.37 -10.15 17.44
N ALA A 144 15.62 -8.85 17.58
CA ALA A 144 16.95 -8.28 17.44
C ALA A 144 17.63 -8.25 18.83
N PRO A 145 18.46 -9.24 19.22
CA PRO A 145 19.15 -9.19 20.49
C PRO A 145 20.20 -8.08 20.45
N GLY A 146 20.00 -7.03 21.23
CA GLY A 146 20.99 -5.96 21.33
C GLY A 146 20.76 -5.03 22.51
N PRO A 147 21.82 -4.64 23.21
CA PRO A 147 21.75 -3.84 24.42
C PRO A 147 21.50 -2.36 24.11
N SER A 148 20.72 -1.70 24.97
CA SER A 148 20.55 -0.25 25.20
C SER A 148 20.32 0.69 23.99
N ALA A 149 19.42 1.65 24.16
CA ALA A 149 18.94 2.62 23.15
C ALA A 149 20.06 3.40 22.42
N ASP A 150 21.22 3.61 23.01
CA ASP A 150 22.34 4.35 22.41
C ASP A 150 23.09 3.59 21.31
N LYS A 151 22.99 2.25 21.26
CA LYS A 151 23.62 1.42 20.20
C LYS A 151 22.69 1.12 19.02
N LEU A 152 21.43 1.58 19.04
CA LEU A 152 20.46 1.31 17.98
C LEU A 152 20.63 2.24 16.76
N LYS A 153 21.09 3.47 16.94
CA LYS A 153 21.19 4.48 15.86
C LYS A 153 22.01 4.02 14.62
N PRO A 154 23.25 3.52 14.73
CA PRO A 154 24.01 3.08 13.54
C PRO A 154 23.42 1.81 12.90
N ARG A 155 22.84 0.90 13.70
CA ARG A 155 22.24 -0.35 13.19
C ARG A 155 20.93 -0.13 12.44
N ILE A 156 20.12 0.87 12.83
CA ILE A 156 18.87 1.22 12.15
C ILE A 156 19.19 1.77 10.75
N ALA A 157 20.14 2.69 10.64
CA ALA A 157 20.54 3.25 9.36
C ALA A 157 21.12 2.20 8.40
N ASP A 158 21.94 1.27 8.90
CA ASP A 158 22.50 0.17 8.10
C ASP A 158 21.41 -0.80 7.64
N THR A 159 20.45 -1.09 8.49
CA THR A 159 19.31 -1.95 8.13
C THR A 159 18.45 -1.27 7.08
N ALA A 160 18.08 -0.02 7.28
CA ALA A 160 17.31 0.77 6.31
C ALA A 160 18.01 0.83 4.94
N LYS A 161 19.35 1.08 4.90
CA LYS A 161 20.13 1.08 3.67
C LYS A 161 20.08 -0.26 2.93
N ARG A 162 20.19 -1.38 3.65
CA ARG A 162 20.14 -2.74 3.04
C ARG A 162 18.76 -3.04 2.46
N LEU A 163 17.68 -2.67 3.15
CA LEU A 163 16.32 -2.87 2.66
C LEU A 163 16.03 -1.96 1.47
N TRP A 164 16.53 -0.73 1.48
CA TRP A 164 16.48 0.17 0.33
C TRP A 164 17.15 -0.43 -0.90
N LEU A 165 18.34 -1.02 -0.73
CA LEU A 165 19.04 -1.69 -1.84
C LEU A 165 18.22 -2.85 -2.42
N ILE A 166 17.54 -3.64 -1.58
CA ILE A 166 16.66 -4.72 -2.05
C ILE A 166 15.47 -4.15 -2.83
N TYR A 167 14.86 -3.10 -2.30
CA TYR A 167 13.74 -2.41 -2.95
C TYR A 167 14.13 -1.92 -4.36
N VAL A 168 15.27 -1.25 -4.48
CA VAL A 168 15.82 -0.81 -5.78
C VAL A 168 16.13 -2.00 -6.68
N SER A 169 16.76 -3.05 -6.14
CA SER A 169 17.12 -4.24 -6.91
C SER A 169 15.89 -4.94 -7.50
N TYR A 170 14.81 -5.07 -6.73
CA TYR A 170 13.55 -5.63 -7.22
C TYR A 170 12.92 -4.73 -8.29
N THR A 171 12.91 -3.41 -8.10
CA THR A 171 12.39 -2.46 -9.10
C THR A 171 13.13 -2.59 -10.43
N ILE A 172 14.48 -2.66 -10.40
CA ILE A 172 15.30 -2.84 -11.60
C ILE A 172 15.05 -4.21 -12.23
N ALA A 173 14.99 -5.28 -11.43
CA ALA A 173 14.76 -6.63 -11.93
C ALA A 173 13.39 -6.73 -12.65
N GLU A 174 12.34 -6.20 -12.04
CA GLU A 174 11.00 -6.16 -12.63
C GLU A 174 11.00 -5.35 -13.93
N THR A 175 11.61 -4.15 -13.95
CA THR A 175 11.73 -3.34 -15.17
C THR A 175 12.37 -4.11 -16.32
N ILE A 176 13.46 -4.82 -16.05
CA ILE A 176 14.16 -5.63 -17.05
C ILE A 176 13.27 -6.77 -17.55
N LEU A 177 12.63 -7.51 -16.65
CA LEU A 177 11.77 -8.63 -17.01
C LEU A 177 10.54 -8.20 -17.80
N LEU A 178 9.86 -7.11 -17.39
CA LEU A 178 8.73 -6.55 -18.15
C LEU A 178 9.17 -6.08 -19.55
N LYS A 179 10.34 -5.45 -19.65
CA LYS A 179 10.90 -5.04 -20.95
C LYS A 179 11.19 -6.23 -21.84
N VAL A 180 11.78 -7.29 -21.31
CA VAL A 180 12.07 -8.53 -22.05
C VAL A 180 10.77 -9.24 -22.47
N ALA A 181 9.73 -9.16 -21.63
CA ALA A 181 8.41 -9.70 -21.94
C ALA A 181 7.63 -8.93 -23.02
N GLY A 182 8.17 -7.79 -23.52
CA GLY A 182 7.57 -7.02 -24.62
C GLY A 182 6.94 -5.69 -24.21
N MET A 183 6.87 -5.35 -22.92
CA MET A 183 6.38 -4.05 -22.47
C MET A 183 7.29 -2.91 -22.92
N GLY A 184 6.72 -1.75 -23.30
CA GLY A 184 7.48 -0.54 -23.58
C GLY A 184 8.38 -0.12 -22.40
N LEU A 185 9.60 0.38 -22.65
CA LEU A 185 10.51 0.75 -21.55
C LEU A 185 9.89 1.77 -20.58
N PHE A 186 9.19 2.77 -21.09
CA PHE A 186 8.51 3.75 -20.26
C PHE A 186 7.45 3.11 -19.36
N ASP A 187 6.63 2.23 -19.92
CA ASP A 187 5.60 1.52 -19.17
C ASP A 187 6.23 0.55 -18.15
N ALA A 188 7.26 -0.20 -18.55
CA ALA A 188 7.97 -1.13 -17.68
C ALA A 188 8.57 -0.43 -16.46
N VAL A 189 9.20 0.75 -16.61
CA VAL A 189 9.74 1.54 -15.51
C VAL A 189 8.61 2.01 -14.59
N ASN A 190 7.54 2.61 -15.15
CA ASN A 190 6.44 3.16 -14.35
C ASN A 190 5.70 2.07 -13.56
N HIS A 191 5.41 0.93 -14.20
CA HIS A 191 4.76 -0.19 -13.52
C HIS A 191 5.66 -0.79 -12.44
N SER A 192 6.96 -0.96 -12.69
CA SER A 192 7.88 -1.47 -11.65
C SER A 192 8.00 -0.55 -10.45
N LEU A 193 8.03 0.78 -10.65
CA LEU A 193 7.99 1.75 -9.56
C LEU A 193 6.72 1.59 -8.73
N SER A 194 5.58 1.42 -9.39
CA SER A 194 4.27 1.29 -8.77
C SER A 194 4.06 -0.08 -8.10
N THR A 195 4.48 -1.18 -8.76
CA THR A 195 4.38 -2.56 -8.24
C THR A 195 5.17 -2.73 -6.95
N MET A 196 6.45 -2.33 -6.96
CA MET A 196 7.29 -2.50 -5.77
C MET A 196 6.84 -1.63 -4.59
N ALA A 197 6.22 -0.50 -4.87
CA ALA A 197 5.56 0.33 -3.87
C ALA A 197 4.22 -0.26 -3.39
N THR A 198 3.71 -1.29 -4.07
CA THR A 198 2.33 -1.82 -3.89
C THR A 198 1.28 -0.70 -4.03
N GLY A 199 1.37 0.08 -5.13
CA GLY A 199 0.59 1.31 -5.27
C GLY A 199 -0.48 1.30 -6.37
N GLY A 200 -0.28 0.57 -7.50
CA GLY A 200 -1.31 0.33 -8.51
C GLY A 200 -1.51 1.42 -9.57
N PHE A 201 -0.77 2.51 -9.55
CA PHE A 201 -0.82 3.47 -10.65
C PHE A 201 -0.28 2.88 -11.94
N SER A 202 -1.04 3.01 -13.01
CA SER A 202 -0.69 2.59 -14.37
C SER A 202 -0.52 3.81 -15.29
N THR A 203 0.17 3.59 -16.39
CA THR A 203 0.27 4.52 -17.53
C THR A 203 -0.88 4.32 -18.52
N LYS A 204 -1.75 3.34 -18.29
CA LYS A 204 -2.88 2.96 -19.14
C LYS A 204 -4.21 3.10 -18.39
N ASN A 205 -5.26 3.54 -19.10
CA ASN A 205 -6.62 3.63 -18.56
C ASN A 205 -7.12 2.23 -18.13
N ALA A 206 -6.84 1.21 -18.94
CA ALA A 206 -7.19 -0.18 -18.65
C ALA A 206 -6.28 -0.86 -17.63
N SER A 207 -5.35 -0.15 -16.97
CA SER A 207 -4.37 -0.73 -16.05
C SER A 207 -3.60 -1.89 -16.70
N LEU A 208 -3.34 -2.99 -16.00
CA LEU A 208 -2.66 -4.19 -16.53
C LEU A 208 -3.54 -5.02 -17.47
N ALA A 209 -4.85 -4.72 -17.57
CA ALA A 209 -5.73 -5.32 -18.55
C ALA A 209 -5.34 -4.94 -19.99
N TYR A 210 -4.62 -3.83 -20.20
CA TYR A 210 -4.06 -3.46 -21.48
C TYR A 210 -3.16 -4.56 -22.10
N TRP A 211 -2.57 -5.41 -21.26
CA TRP A 211 -1.71 -6.55 -21.65
C TRP A 211 -2.39 -7.91 -21.39
N ASN A 212 -3.73 -8.02 -21.51
CA ASN A 212 -4.43 -9.28 -21.33
C ASN A 212 -4.07 -10.33 -22.41
N ASP A 213 -3.59 -9.89 -23.56
CA ASP A 213 -3.02 -10.72 -24.64
C ASP A 213 -1.61 -11.24 -24.36
N GLN A 214 -0.94 -10.73 -23.29
CA GLN A 214 0.43 -11.06 -22.93
C GLN A 214 0.52 -11.62 -21.49
N PRO A 215 0.12 -12.88 -21.26
CA PRO A 215 0.06 -13.48 -19.92
C PRO A 215 1.39 -13.40 -19.12
N VAL A 216 2.52 -13.46 -19.83
CA VAL A 216 3.85 -13.38 -19.20
C VAL A 216 4.04 -12.07 -18.42
N ILE A 217 3.59 -10.93 -18.96
CA ILE A 217 3.67 -9.64 -18.27
C ILE A 217 2.89 -9.69 -16.97
N GLN A 218 1.70 -10.28 -16.98
CA GLN A 218 0.86 -10.39 -15.79
C GLN A 218 1.49 -11.31 -14.74
N TYR A 219 2.07 -12.46 -15.14
CA TYR A 219 2.75 -13.35 -14.19
C TYR A 219 4.01 -12.72 -13.57
N ILE A 220 4.78 -11.94 -14.34
CA ILE A 220 5.90 -11.15 -13.80
C ILE A 220 5.38 -10.16 -12.76
N THR A 221 4.34 -9.40 -13.07
CA THR A 221 3.75 -8.43 -12.14
C THR A 221 3.21 -9.11 -10.88
N ILE A 222 2.51 -10.27 -11.01
CA ILE A 222 2.04 -11.06 -9.86
C ILE A 222 3.20 -11.43 -8.94
N MET A 223 4.30 -11.91 -9.51
CA MET A 223 5.48 -12.30 -8.73
C MET A 223 6.04 -11.10 -7.94
N PHE A 224 6.17 -9.93 -8.59
CA PHE A 224 6.73 -8.77 -7.91
C PHE A 224 5.73 -8.10 -6.95
N MET A 225 4.42 -8.11 -7.21
CA MET A 225 3.40 -7.74 -6.22
C MET A 225 3.50 -8.61 -4.96
N PHE A 226 3.63 -9.94 -5.13
CA PHE A 226 3.79 -10.87 -4.02
C PHE A 226 5.07 -10.57 -3.23
N LEU A 227 6.20 -10.30 -3.89
CA LEU A 227 7.46 -9.91 -3.24
C LEU A 227 7.35 -8.56 -2.53
N GLY A 228 6.71 -7.56 -3.14
CA GLY A 228 6.46 -6.24 -2.54
C GLY A 228 5.58 -6.32 -1.29
N GLY A 229 4.56 -7.21 -1.31
CA GLY A 229 3.72 -7.52 -0.15
C GLY A 229 4.36 -8.42 0.90
N SER A 230 5.53 -9.01 0.63
CA SER A 230 6.27 -9.81 1.59
C SER A 230 7.20 -8.95 2.47
N ASN A 231 7.63 -9.51 3.61
CA ASN A 231 8.56 -8.84 4.52
C ASN A 231 9.95 -8.68 3.89
N PHE A 232 10.41 -7.43 3.68
CA PHE A 232 11.71 -7.14 3.07
C PHE A 232 12.91 -7.67 3.89
N VAL A 233 12.76 -7.87 5.20
CA VAL A 233 13.81 -8.51 6.02
C VAL A 233 13.94 -9.99 5.66
N LEU A 234 12.85 -10.68 5.36
CA LEU A 234 12.90 -12.06 4.87
C LEU A 234 13.55 -12.12 3.48
N SER A 235 13.24 -11.17 2.61
CA SER A 235 13.93 -11.01 1.31
C SER A 235 15.45 -10.85 1.48
N TYR A 236 15.89 -10.07 2.47
CA TYR A 236 17.31 -9.95 2.79
C TYR A 236 17.94 -11.29 3.21
N PHE A 237 17.23 -12.10 3.98
CA PHE A 237 17.73 -13.45 4.33
C PHE A 237 17.77 -14.39 3.12
N ALA A 238 16.78 -14.29 2.20
CA ALA A 238 16.78 -15.05 0.96
C ALA A 238 18.01 -14.72 0.09
N PHE A 239 18.31 -13.42 -0.12
CA PHE A 239 19.51 -12.97 -0.85
C PHE A 239 20.82 -13.45 -0.21
N LYS A 240 20.85 -13.67 1.09
CA LYS A 240 22.01 -14.27 1.80
C LYS A 240 22.05 -15.79 1.77
N GLY A 241 21.24 -16.45 0.95
CA GLY A 241 21.18 -17.90 0.87
C GLY A 241 20.52 -18.60 2.07
N ARG A 242 19.92 -17.82 3.00
CA ARG A 242 19.27 -18.35 4.21
C ARG A 242 17.77 -18.59 3.98
N VAL A 243 17.43 -19.31 2.89
CA VAL A 243 16.03 -19.55 2.46
C VAL A 243 15.21 -20.27 3.52
N GLN A 244 15.84 -21.15 4.32
CA GLN A 244 15.16 -21.83 5.42
C GLN A 244 14.52 -20.87 6.43
N LYS A 245 15.13 -19.69 6.68
CA LYS A 245 14.52 -18.69 7.58
C LYS A 245 13.22 -18.11 7.01
N VAL A 246 13.12 -17.98 5.70
CA VAL A 246 11.91 -17.53 5.01
C VAL A 246 10.83 -18.60 5.09
N LEU A 247 11.18 -19.84 4.75
CA LEU A 247 10.23 -20.95 4.74
C LEU A 247 9.76 -21.37 6.13
N LEU A 248 10.52 -21.08 7.19
CA LEU A 248 10.12 -21.38 8.57
C LEU A 248 9.33 -20.27 9.23
N ASP A 249 9.34 -19.06 8.67
CA ASP A 249 8.61 -17.92 9.22
C ASP A 249 7.09 -18.14 9.19
N ASP A 250 6.44 -17.91 10.31
CA ASP A 250 4.99 -18.13 10.45
C ASP A 250 4.17 -17.17 9.60
N GLU A 251 4.57 -15.89 9.52
CA GLU A 251 3.85 -14.89 8.73
C GLU A 251 3.93 -15.20 7.24
N PHE A 252 5.13 -15.53 6.73
CA PHE A 252 5.32 -15.90 5.33
C PHE A 252 4.49 -17.13 4.95
N LYS A 253 4.46 -18.16 5.81
CA LYS A 253 3.65 -19.38 5.58
C LYS A 253 2.16 -19.04 5.49
N TRP A 254 1.66 -18.19 6.37
CA TRP A 254 0.24 -17.82 6.36
C TRP A 254 -0.10 -16.88 5.20
N TYR A 255 0.79 -15.94 4.87
CA TYR A 255 0.64 -15.10 3.70
C TYR A 255 0.53 -15.92 2.42
N PHE A 256 1.44 -16.87 2.21
CA PHE A 256 1.40 -17.80 1.08
C PHE A 256 0.11 -18.64 1.08
N LYS A 257 -0.28 -19.21 2.23
CA LYS A 257 -1.51 -20.00 2.36
C LYS A 257 -2.76 -19.19 2.04
N PHE A 258 -2.86 -17.95 2.49
CA PHE A 258 -3.99 -17.07 2.18
C PHE A 258 -4.05 -16.81 0.68
N VAL A 259 -2.94 -16.40 0.06
CA VAL A 259 -2.90 -16.18 -1.39
C VAL A 259 -3.30 -17.45 -2.14
N ALA A 260 -2.72 -18.60 -1.81
CA ALA A 260 -3.02 -19.86 -2.50
C ALA A 260 -4.48 -20.30 -2.32
N ALA A 261 -4.98 -20.30 -1.08
CA ALA A 261 -6.36 -20.72 -0.79
C ALA A 261 -7.40 -19.82 -1.47
N PHE A 262 -7.21 -18.50 -1.35
CA PHE A 262 -8.14 -17.54 -1.94
C PHE A 262 -8.08 -17.54 -3.48
N THR A 263 -6.90 -17.75 -4.06
CA THR A 263 -6.76 -17.94 -5.51
C THR A 263 -7.50 -19.18 -6.00
N ILE A 264 -7.35 -20.31 -5.31
CA ILE A 264 -8.04 -21.56 -5.70
C ILE A 264 -9.56 -21.37 -5.64
N ILE A 265 -10.08 -20.76 -4.55
CA ILE A 265 -11.50 -20.50 -4.41
C ILE A 265 -12.00 -19.59 -5.54
N ALA A 266 -11.33 -18.48 -5.79
CA ALA A 266 -11.73 -17.55 -6.83
C ALA A 266 -11.63 -18.18 -8.24
N ALA A 267 -10.54 -18.90 -8.54
CA ALA A 267 -10.33 -19.54 -9.83
C ALA A 267 -11.41 -20.60 -10.14
N LEU A 268 -11.79 -21.43 -9.15
CA LEU A 268 -12.86 -22.41 -9.32
C LEU A 268 -14.20 -21.73 -9.62
N ILE A 269 -14.53 -20.66 -8.91
CA ILE A 269 -15.80 -19.95 -9.13
C ILE A 269 -15.77 -19.25 -10.50
N ILE A 270 -14.66 -18.61 -10.88
CA ILE A 270 -14.55 -17.99 -12.20
C ILE A 270 -14.69 -19.04 -13.29
N TYR A 271 -14.03 -20.18 -13.17
CA TYR A 271 -14.06 -21.25 -14.19
C TYR A 271 -15.45 -21.90 -14.35
N PHE A 272 -16.19 -22.11 -13.24
CA PHE A 272 -17.46 -22.85 -13.30
C PHE A 272 -18.72 -21.96 -13.33
N GLN A 273 -18.65 -20.70 -12.88
CA GLN A 273 -19.84 -19.88 -12.64
C GLN A 273 -19.78 -18.48 -13.26
N ALA A 274 -18.59 -17.98 -13.58
CA ALA A 274 -18.43 -16.65 -14.15
C ALA A 274 -18.10 -16.75 -15.63
N ASP A 275 -18.77 -15.92 -16.43
CA ASP A 275 -18.31 -15.66 -17.78
C ASP A 275 -17.35 -14.46 -17.73
N VAL A 276 -16.05 -14.74 -17.89
CA VAL A 276 -15.00 -13.70 -17.91
C VAL A 276 -15.25 -12.70 -19.04
N GLY A 277 -15.95 -13.13 -20.11
CA GLY A 277 -16.29 -12.30 -21.27
C GLY A 277 -17.41 -11.28 -21.03
N LEU A 278 -18.15 -11.33 -19.90
CA LEU A 278 -19.20 -10.35 -19.57
C LEU A 278 -18.65 -8.98 -19.14
N SER A 279 -17.36 -8.86 -18.87
CA SER A 279 -16.75 -7.59 -18.53
C SER A 279 -16.51 -6.73 -19.78
N SER A 280 -16.52 -5.41 -19.62
CA SER A 280 -16.18 -4.46 -20.68
C SER A 280 -14.70 -4.51 -21.10
N ILE A 281 -13.91 -5.38 -20.48
CA ILE A 281 -12.48 -5.59 -20.74
C ILE A 281 -12.33 -6.89 -21.53
N ASP A 282 -11.61 -6.86 -22.65
CA ASP A 282 -11.29 -8.04 -23.42
C ASP A 282 -10.39 -9.01 -22.64
N HIS A 283 -10.79 -10.29 -22.60
CA HIS A 283 -10.06 -11.37 -21.94
C HIS A 283 -9.71 -12.47 -22.94
N PRO A 284 -8.68 -12.28 -23.78
CA PRO A 284 -8.27 -13.31 -24.71
C PRO A 284 -7.73 -14.54 -23.96
N MET A 285 -8.27 -15.72 -24.32
CA MET A 285 -7.89 -17.00 -23.72
C MET A 285 -6.60 -17.55 -24.37
N VAL A 286 -5.48 -16.80 -24.28
CA VAL A 286 -4.23 -17.09 -25.00
C VAL A 286 -3.70 -18.50 -24.71
N TRP A 287 -3.77 -18.95 -23.43
CA TRP A 287 -3.33 -20.27 -23.00
C TRP A 287 -4.48 -21.19 -22.57
N GLY A 288 -5.73 -20.83 -22.93
CA GLY A 288 -6.95 -21.58 -22.63
C GLY A 288 -7.73 -20.99 -21.47
N GLU A 289 -8.97 -21.50 -21.32
CA GLU A 289 -9.96 -20.98 -20.37
C GLU A 289 -9.55 -21.19 -18.90
N ALA A 290 -9.07 -22.39 -18.57
CA ALA A 290 -8.65 -22.71 -17.20
C ALA A 290 -7.44 -21.87 -16.74
N GLU A 291 -6.50 -21.60 -17.64
CA GLU A 291 -5.36 -20.71 -17.35
C GLU A 291 -5.86 -19.28 -17.17
N SER A 292 -6.71 -18.79 -18.04
CA SER A 292 -7.26 -17.43 -17.96
C SER A 292 -8.00 -17.23 -16.63
N ALA A 293 -8.88 -18.15 -16.23
CA ALA A 293 -9.57 -18.12 -14.94
C ALA A 293 -8.58 -18.12 -13.75
N PHE A 294 -7.58 -18.97 -13.78
CA PHE A 294 -6.55 -19.04 -12.74
C PHE A 294 -5.69 -17.76 -12.68
N ARG A 295 -5.24 -17.26 -13.81
CA ARG A 295 -4.38 -16.08 -13.91
C ARG A 295 -5.09 -14.84 -13.40
N HIS A 296 -6.32 -14.57 -13.84
CA HIS A 296 -7.08 -13.41 -13.38
C HIS A 296 -7.46 -13.53 -11.90
N ALA A 297 -7.81 -14.74 -11.41
CA ALA A 297 -8.02 -15.00 -9.99
C ALA A 297 -6.76 -14.70 -9.16
N LEU A 298 -5.63 -15.26 -9.55
CA LEU A 298 -4.35 -15.07 -8.86
C LEU A 298 -3.94 -13.59 -8.89
N PHE A 299 -4.09 -12.93 -10.03
CA PHE A 299 -3.75 -11.52 -10.19
C PHE A 299 -4.57 -10.65 -9.24
N GLN A 300 -5.90 -10.77 -9.24
CA GLN A 300 -6.76 -9.94 -8.41
C GLN A 300 -6.61 -10.25 -6.91
N VAL A 301 -6.46 -11.54 -6.54
CA VAL A 301 -6.20 -11.93 -5.14
C VAL A 301 -4.89 -11.33 -4.64
N VAL A 302 -3.81 -11.44 -5.43
CA VAL A 302 -2.52 -10.86 -5.05
C VAL A 302 -2.60 -9.34 -5.03
N ALA A 303 -3.18 -8.69 -6.04
CA ALA A 303 -3.31 -7.25 -6.13
C ALA A 303 -4.07 -6.64 -4.93
N ILE A 304 -5.12 -7.32 -4.45
CA ILE A 304 -5.91 -6.82 -3.30
C ILE A 304 -5.23 -7.13 -1.97
N ILE A 305 -4.73 -8.35 -1.74
CA ILE A 305 -4.05 -8.70 -0.48
C ILE A 305 -2.77 -7.89 -0.29
N THR A 306 -2.02 -7.64 -1.36
CA THR A 306 -0.83 -6.79 -1.29
C THR A 306 -1.16 -5.30 -1.30
N THR A 307 -2.44 -4.96 -1.42
CA THR A 307 -2.91 -3.58 -1.58
C THR A 307 -2.25 -2.84 -2.75
N THR A 308 -1.87 -3.57 -3.81
CA THR A 308 -1.29 -2.97 -5.02
C THR A 308 -2.37 -2.34 -5.90
N GLY A 309 -3.52 -3.01 -6.06
CA GLY A 309 -4.66 -2.43 -6.74
C GLY A 309 -4.58 -2.34 -8.26
N PHE A 310 -3.64 -3.04 -8.92
CA PHE A 310 -3.72 -3.20 -10.37
C PHE A 310 -4.92 -4.05 -10.78
N VAL A 311 -5.42 -3.79 -11.99
CA VAL A 311 -6.62 -4.43 -12.52
C VAL A 311 -6.29 -5.15 -13.83
N THR A 312 -6.72 -6.40 -13.97
CA THR A 312 -6.72 -7.17 -15.22
C THR A 312 -8.13 -7.57 -15.63
N ALA A 313 -9.10 -7.48 -14.72
CA ALA A 313 -10.49 -7.82 -14.93
C ALA A 313 -11.38 -7.08 -13.93
N ASP A 314 -12.63 -6.85 -14.30
CA ASP A 314 -13.63 -6.32 -13.37
C ASP A 314 -14.19 -7.44 -12.50
N TYR A 315 -13.60 -7.64 -11.32
CA TYR A 315 -14.04 -8.67 -10.38
C TYR A 315 -15.44 -8.42 -9.79
N THR A 316 -16.00 -7.22 -9.95
CA THR A 316 -17.35 -6.91 -9.47
C THR A 316 -18.43 -7.47 -10.38
N MET A 317 -18.08 -7.75 -11.65
CA MET A 317 -18.98 -8.33 -12.64
C MET A 317 -18.98 -9.87 -12.65
N TRP A 318 -18.04 -10.53 -11.97
CA TRP A 318 -17.93 -11.98 -12.03
C TRP A 318 -19.12 -12.69 -11.36
N THR A 319 -19.29 -12.54 -10.05
CA THR A 319 -20.46 -13.05 -9.31
C THR A 319 -20.68 -12.21 -8.04
N PRO A 320 -21.94 -12.15 -7.51
CA PRO A 320 -22.18 -11.48 -6.22
C PRO A 320 -21.33 -12.05 -5.07
N PHE A 321 -21.08 -13.37 -5.08
CA PHE A 321 -20.20 -14.00 -4.09
C PHE A 321 -18.77 -13.45 -4.18
N LEU A 322 -18.19 -13.36 -5.38
CA LEU A 322 -16.85 -12.85 -5.57
C LEU A 322 -16.73 -11.36 -5.21
N THR A 323 -17.77 -10.56 -5.43
CA THR A 323 -17.81 -9.17 -4.99
C THR A 323 -17.66 -9.06 -3.46
N VAL A 324 -18.44 -9.86 -2.69
CA VAL A 324 -18.33 -9.91 -1.22
C VAL A 324 -16.97 -10.50 -0.78
N PHE A 325 -16.50 -11.51 -1.51
CA PHE A 325 -15.23 -12.16 -1.24
C PHE A 325 -14.05 -11.19 -1.39
N PHE A 326 -13.96 -10.46 -2.51
CA PHE A 326 -12.92 -9.46 -2.74
C PHE A 326 -13.05 -8.26 -1.79
N PHE A 327 -14.28 -7.86 -1.43
CA PHE A 327 -14.48 -6.89 -0.36
C PHE A 327 -13.87 -7.36 0.96
N GLY A 328 -14.09 -8.63 1.34
CA GLY A 328 -13.46 -9.21 2.54
C GLY A 328 -11.92 -9.20 2.47
N LEU A 329 -11.34 -9.45 1.28
CA LEU A 329 -9.90 -9.41 1.08
C LEU A 329 -9.29 -8.01 1.25
N MET A 330 -10.04 -6.91 1.06
CA MET A 330 -9.56 -5.55 1.29
C MET A 330 -9.17 -5.28 2.76
N PHE A 331 -9.66 -6.08 3.71
CA PHE A 331 -9.27 -6.01 5.12
C PHE A 331 -8.00 -6.81 5.43
N LEU A 332 -7.51 -7.63 4.48
CA LEU A 332 -6.22 -8.29 4.59
C LEU A 332 -5.15 -7.41 3.94
N GLY A 333 -4.05 -7.22 4.63
CA GLY A 333 -2.86 -6.54 4.09
C GLY A 333 -1.72 -7.53 3.83
N GLY A 334 -0.61 -7.05 3.28
CA GLY A 334 0.61 -7.85 3.17
C GLY A 334 1.29 -8.10 4.51
N SER A 335 2.50 -8.64 4.46
CA SER A 335 3.31 -8.92 5.67
C SER A 335 3.77 -7.64 6.38
N ALA A 336 4.03 -7.72 7.67
CA ALA A 336 4.69 -6.66 8.41
C ALA A 336 6.08 -6.38 7.82
N GLY A 337 6.47 -5.10 7.71
CA GLY A 337 7.74 -4.73 7.06
C GLY A 337 7.76 -4.88 5.54
N SER A 338 6.58 -4.94 4.89
CA SER A 338 6.37 -4.77 3.45
C SER A 338 5.91 -3.35 3.12
N THR A 339 5.80 -3.04 1.83
CA THR A 339 5.23 -1.78 1.33
C THR A 339 3.70 -1.77 1.36
N ALA A 340 3.04 -2.91 1.51
CA ALA A 340 1.58 -3.05 1.52
C ALA A 340 0.89 -2.22 2.61
N GLY A 341 -0.32 -1.78 2.35
CA GLY A 341 -1.24 -1.18 3.31
C GLY A 341 -2.03 -2.21 4.13
N GLY A 342 -3.24 -1.87 4.54
CA GLY A 342 -4.20 -2.75 5.20
C GLY A 342 -3.77 -3.30 6.55
N VAL A 343 -4.56 -4.23 7.09
CA VAL A 343 -4.25 -4.92 8.34
C VAL A 343 -3.30 -6.09 8.07
N LYS A 344 -2.07 -6.00 8.56
CA LYS A 344 -0.99 -6.95 8.29
C LYS A 344 -1.35 -8.39 8.64
N VAL A 345 -0.89 -9.35 7.81
CA VAL A 345 -1.10 -10.80 8.00
C VAL A 345 -0.73 -11.25 9.42
N MET A 346 0.35 -10.74 9.98
CA MET A 346 0.77 -11.06 11.35
C MET A 346 -0.33 -10.78 12.39
N ARG A 347 -1.05 -9.64 12.25
CA ARG A 347 -2.15 -9.29 13.17
C ARG A 347 -3.30 -10.29 13.07
N HIS A 348 -3.70 -10.67 11.85
CA HIS A 348 -4.72 -11.70 11.62
C HIS A 348 -4.31 -13.05 12.21
N LEU A 349 -3.05 -13.46 11.99
CA LEU A 349 -2.53 -14.71 12.53
C LEU A 349 -2.60 -14.75 14.06
N ILE A 350 -2.20 -13.66 14.72
CA ILE A 350 -2.23 -13.57 16.18
C ILE A 350 -3.67 -13.57 16.70
N MET A 351 -4.59 -12.84 16.05
CA MET A 351 -6.02 -12.85 16.40
C MET A 351 -6.65 -14.22 16.25
N ILE A 352 -6.39 -14.93 15.13
CA ILE A 352 -6.89 -16.29 14.92
C ILE A 352 -6.34 -17.25 15.99
N ARG A 353 -5.04 -17.21 16.27
CA ARG A 353 -4.41 -18.05 17.31
C ARG A 353 -4.96 -17.72 18.71
N ASN A 354 -5.20 -16.46 19.01
CA ASN A 354 -5.82 -16.08 20.29
C ASN A 354 -7.26 -16.57 20.37
N GLY A 355 -8.07 -16.39 19.33
CA GLY A 355 -9.44 -16.92 19.29
C GLY A 355 -9.49 -18.43 19.49
N MET A 356 -8.60 -19.17 18.81
CA MET A 356 -8.49 -20.63 19.01
C MET A 356 -8.03 -21.01 20.44
N ALA A 357 -7.20 -20.18 21.05
CA ALA A 357 -6.79 -20.38 22.45
C ALA A 357 -7.96 -20.11 23.43
N GLU A 358 -8.84 -19.13 23.13
CA GLU A 358 -10.03 -18.88 23.96
C GLU A 358 -11.03 -20.05 23.93
N PHE A 359 -11.27 -20.68 22.77
CA PHE A 359 -12.08 -21.90 22.73
C PHE A 359 -11.52 -23.00 23.64
N LYS A 360 -10.19 -23.18 23.64
CA LYS A 360 -9.55 -24.16 24.52
C LYS A 360 -9.63 -23.77 25.99
N ARG A 361 -9.52 -22.47 26.31
CA ARG A 361 -9.67 -21.96 27.69
C ARG A 361 -11.09 -22.15 28.22
N SER A 362 -12.10 -21.97 27.35
CA SER A 362 -13.50 -22.22 27.73
C SER A 362 -13.75 -23.68 28.14
N LEU A 363 -13.01 -24.63 27.52
CA LEU A 363 -13.10 -26.06 27.91
C LEU A 363 -12.19 -26.42 29.09
N HIS A 364 -11.07 -25.71 29.23
CA HIS A 364 -10.04 -25.96 30.25
C HIS A 364 -9.63 -24.64 30.95
N PRO A 365 -10.44 -24.07 31.86
CA PRO A 365 -10.22 -22.73 32.42
C PRO A 365 -8.87 -22.52 33.12
N ASN A 366 -8.30 -23.60 33.70
CA ASN A 366 -7.03 -23.58 34.42
C ASN A 366 -5.81 -23.79 33.51
N ALA A 367 -6.00 -24.02 32.19
CA ALA A 367 -4.90 -24.29 31.28
C ALA A 367 -4.13 -23.00 30.94
N ILE A 368 -2.81 -23.02 31.07
CA ILE A 368 -1.92 -21.95 30.63
C ILE A 368 -1.67 -22.12 29.12
N LEU A 369 -2.39 -21.38 28.29
CA LEU A 369 -2.34 -21.45 26.83
C LEU A 369 -1.75 -20.16 26.24
N PRO A 370 -0.41 -20.06 26.12
CA PRO A 370 0.20 -18.86 25.53
C PRO A 370 0.00 -18.85 24.01
N VAL A 371 -0.32 -17.67 23.47
CA VAL A 371 -0.27 -17.44 22.02
C VAL A 371 1.20 -17.45 21.59
N ARG A 372 1.53 -18.20 20.53
CA ARG A 372 2.90 -18.31 20.01
C ARG A 372 3.01 -17.72 18.62
N TYR A 373 4.17 -17.12 18.32
CA TYR A 373 4.56 -16.63 17.00
C TYR A 373 6.03 -16.96 16.77
N ASN A 374 6.37 -17.55 15.63
CA ASN A 374 7.72 -18.06 15.32
C ASN A 374 8.31 -18.93 16.46
N GLY A 375 7.47 -19.80 17.04
CA GLY A 375 7.84 -20.69 18.14
C GLY A 375 7.97 -20.04 19.53
N LYS A 376 7.90 -18.69 19.63
CA LYS A 376 8.01 -17.94 20.88
C LYS A 376 6.64 -17.56 21.44
N SER A 377 6.50 -17.56 22.75
CA SER A 377 5.30 -17.05 23.44
C SER A 377 5.23 -15.52 23.31
N ILE A 378 4.05 -14.99 22.97
CA ILE A 378 3.78 -13.56 22.87
C ILE A 378 3.24 -13.07 24.20
N ASN A 379 3.68 -11.86 24.63
CA ASN A 379 3.12 -11.18 25.80
C ASN A 379 1.62 -10.84 25.57
N LYS A 380 0.80 -10.98 26.59
CA LYS A 380 -0.63 -10.63 26.56
C LYS A 380 -0.86 -9.18 26.13
N ASP A 381 -0.01 -8.24 26.55
CA ASP A 381 -0.12 -6.82 26.19
C ASP A 381 -0.07 -6.60 24.66
N ILE A 382 0.77 -7.39 23.96
CA ILE A 382 0.86 -7.32 22.49
C ILE A 382 -0.45 -7.82 21.87
N VAL A 383 -1.02 -8.90 22.39
CA VAL A 383 -2.31 -9.42 21.92
C VAL A 383 -3.42 -8.38 22.13
N PHE A 384 -3.48 -7.75 23.30
CA PHE A 384 -4.46 -6.69 23.59
C PHE A 384 -4.27 -5.46 22.69
N ASN A 385 -3.03 -5.06 22.41
CA ASN A 385 -2.74 -3.96 21.49
C ASN A 385 -3.22 -4.28 20.07
N ILE A 386 -3.05 -5.52 19.59
CA ILE A 386 -3.52 -5.95 18.28
C ILE A 386 -5.05 -5.96 18.21
N LEU A 387 -5.73 -6.44 19.25
CA LEU A 387 -7.20 -6.41 19.34
C LEU A 387 -7.72 -4.96 19.39
N GLY A 388 -7.08 -4.10 20.17
CA GLY A 388 -7.40 -2.67 20.22
C GLY A 388 -7.21 -1.98 18.86
N PHE A 389 -6.14 -2.30 18.15
CA PHE A 389 -5.92 -1.81 16.79
C PHE A 389 -7.04 -2.25 15.84
N PHE A 390 -7.43 -3.52 15.89
CA PHE A 390 -8.46 -4.03 14.98
C PHE A 390 -9.84 -3.40 15.26
N ILE A 391 -10.19 -3.21 16.53
CA ILE A 391 -11.43 -2.52 16.94
C ILE A 391 -11.43 -1.09 16.39
N LEU A 392 -10.33 -0.35 16.57
CA LEU A 392 -10.22 1.02 16.07
C LEU A 392 -10.21 1.08 14.54
N TYR A 393 -9.62 0.08 13.87
CA TYR A 393 -9.63 -0.03 12.42
C TYR A 393 -11.06 -0.21 11.90
N MET A 394 -11.83 -1.13 12.50
CA MET A 394 -13.24 -1.36 12.14
C MET A 394 -14.11 -0.13 12.44
N LEU A 395 -13.86 0.57 13.54
CA LEU A 395 -14.55 1.82 13.85
C LEU A 395 -14.22 2.91 12.83
N ALA A 396 -12.96 3.07 12.45
CA ALA A 396 -12.54 4.01 11.42
C ALA A 396 -13.16 3.67 10.05
N PHE A 397 -13.25 2.38 9.72
CA PHE A 397 -13.94 1.91 8.51
C PHE A 397 -15.43 2.29 8.53
N ILE A 398 -16.15 2.02 9.63
CA ILE A 398 -17.57 2.35 9.76
C ILE A 398 -17.79 3.85 9.64
N ILE A 399 -17.00 4.66 10.36
CA ILE A 399 -17.08 6.13 10.27
C ILE A 399 -16.74 6.60 8.86
N GLY A 400 -15.75 5.97 8.21
CA GLY A 400 -15.38 6.22 6.83
C GLY A 400 -16.53 6.00 5.85
N ALA A 401 -17.20 4.86 5.96
CA ALA A 401 -18.36 4.50 5.14
C ALA A 401 -19.56 5.43 5.40
N MET A 402 -19.84 5.74 6.68
CA MET A 402 -20.89 6.71 7.02
C MET A 402 -20.62 8.10 6.43
N GLY A 403 -19.36 8.54 6.43
CA GLY A 403 -18.96 9.80 5.79
C GLY A 403 -19.26 9.83 4.29
N PHE A 404 -18.91 8.77 3.56
CA PHE A 404 -19.24 8.65 2.14
C PHE A 404 -20.75 8.57 1.89
N ALA A 405 -21.49 7.79 2.68
CA ALA A 405 -22.96 7.71 2.59
C ALA A 405 -23.62 9.06 2.88
N PHE A 406 -23.13 9.83 3.87
CA PHE A 406 -23.60 11.19 4.15
C PHE A 406 -23.40 12.16 2.98
N MET A 407 -22.36 11.92 2.16
CA MET A 407 -22.08 12.70 0.94
C MET A 407 -22.86 12.20 -0.29
N GLY A 408 -23.78 11.26 -0.13
CA GLY A 408 -24.70 10.79 -1.17
C GLY A 408 -24.24 9.58 -1.99
N LEU A 409 -23.18 8.88 -1.58
CA LEU A 409 -22.81 7.62 -2.22
C LEU A 409 -23.79 6.51 -1.84
N ASP A 410 -24.04 5.60 -2.78
CA ASP A 410 -24.80 4.37 -2.51
C ASP A 410 -24.04 3.45 -1.55
N PHE A 411 -24.74 2.49 -0.95
CA PHE A 411 -24.19 1.63 0.09
C PHE A 411 -22.91 0.89 -0.34
N ILE A 412 -22.92 0.30 -1.55
CA ILE A 412 -21.78 -0.49 -2.06
C ILE A 412 -20.57 0.40 -2.30
N SER A 413 -20.78 1.56 -2.91
CA SER A 413 -19.71 2.55 -3.16
C SER A 413 -19.17 3.15 -1.86
N ALA A 414 -20.02 3.41 -0.86
CA ALA A 414 -19.61 3.95 0.42
C ALA A 414 -18.73 2.97 1.21
N ILE A 415 -19.14 1.71 1.35
CA ILE A 415 -18.34 0.69 2.04
C ILE A 415 -17.08 0.34 1.26
N GLY A 416 -17.16 0.21 -0.06
CA GLY A 416 -16.01 -0.07 -0.92
C GLY A 416 -15.00 1.06 -0.88
N GLY A 417 -15.45 2.33 -1.01
CA GLY A 417 -14.60 3.50 -0.94
C GLY A 417 -13.89 3.66 0.41
N ALA A 418 -14.60 3.38 1.51
CA ALA A 418 -14.00 3.40 2.86
C ALA A 418 -12.97 2.29 3.05
N ALA A 419 -13.28 1.05 2.64
CA ALA A 419 -12.36 -0.09 2.75
C ALA A 419 -11.10 0.13 1.92
N SER A 420 -11.26 0.57 0.66
CA SER A 420 -10.14 0.84 -0.24
C SER A 420 -9.27 2.00 0.24
N SER A 421 -9.88 3.14 0.65
CA SER A 421 -9.12 4.30 1.12
C SER A 421 -8.37 4.01 2.41
N LEU A 422 -9.03 3.38 3.40
CA LEU A 422 -8.41 3.04 4.68
C LEU A 422 -7.40 1.90 4.56
N GLY A 423 -7.67 0.92 3.67
CA GLY A 423 -6.76 -0.19 3.38
C GLY A 423 -5.60 0.19 2.45
N ASN A 424 -5.63 1.36 1.81
CA ASN A 424 -4.72 1.78 0.76
C ASN A 424 -4.68 0.77 -0.41
N VAL A 425 -5.83 0.32 -0.89
CA VAL A 425 -5.97 -0.72 -1.92
C VAL A 425 -6.03 -0.15 -3.34
N GLY A 426 -6.69 1.00 -3.52
CA GLY A 426 -6.91 1.69 -4.80
C GLY A 426 -8.31 1.46 -5.36
N PRO A 427 -8.55 0.41 -6.13
CA PRO A 427 -9.89 0.07 -6.59
C PRO A 427 -10.83 -0.21 -5.42
N ALA A 428 -12.10 0.22 -5.56
CA ALA A 428 -13.13 -0.01 -4.57
C ALA A 428 -14.26 -0.89 -5.14
N LEU A 429 -15.50 -0.61 -4.76
CA LEU A 429 -16.70 -1.29 -5.27
C LEU A 429 -17.71 -0.25 -5.78
N GLY A 430 -18.72 -0.72 -6.51
CA GLY A 430 -19.78 0.13 -7.04
C GLY A 430 -19.26 1.18 -8.02
N THR A 431 -19.64 2.44 -7.85
CA THR A 431 -19.23 3.56 -8.71
C THR A 431 -17.73 3.89 -8.63
N LEU A 432 -17.04 3.35 -7.63
CA LEU A 432 -15.59 3.48 -7.40
C LEU A 432 -14.84 2.18 -7.72
N GLY A 433 -15.47 1.29 -8.48
CA GLY A 433 -14.98 -0.05 -8.81
C GLY A 433 -13.71 -0.07 -9.65
N PRO A 434 -13.20 -1.28 -9.98
CA PRO A 434 -11.90 -1.48 -10.59
C PRO A 434 -11.73 -0.84 -11.99
N ILE A 435 -12.83 -0.65 -12.73
CA ILE A 435 -12.83 0.03 -14.04
C ILE A 435 -13.23 1.51 -13.96
N ASN A 436 -13.61 1.97 -12.77
CA ASN A 436 -14.03 3.34 -12.51
C ASN A 436 -12.91 4.12 -11.78
N ASN A 437 -13.16 5.40 -11.55
CA ASN A 437 -12.26 6.27 -10.82
C ASN A 437 -12.99 7.10 -9.75
N PHE A 438 -12.26 7.93 -9.02
CA PHE A 438 -12.77 8.74 -7.93
C PHE A 438 -13.15 10.17 -8.37
N ASP A 439 -13.16 10.48 -9.68
CA ASP A 439 -13.47 11.82 -10.16
C ASP A 439 -14.91 12.22 -9.84
N GLY A 440 -15.85 11.29 -9.93
CA GLY A 440 -17.26 11.49 -9.59
C GLY A 440 -17.54 11.82 -8.13
N LEU A 441 -16.57 11.72 -7.23
CA LEU A 441 -16.73 12.10 -5.83
C LEU A 441 -16.88 13.62 -5.68
N PRO A 442 -17.77 14.09 -4.78
CA PRO A 442 -17.78 15.49 -4.40
C PRO A 442 -16.44 15.89 -3.74
N ASN A 443 -16.08 17.18 -3.80
CA ASN A 443 -14.81 17.64 -3.24
C ASN A 443 -14.62 17.22 -1.77
N ALA A 444 -15.68 17.29 -0.94
CA ALA A 444 -15.64 16.80 0.44
C ALA A 444 -15.30 15.30 0.51
N GLY A 445 -15.83 14.50 -0.40
CA GLY A 445 -15.54 13.05 -0.50
C GLY A 445 -14.08 12.78 -0.86
N LYS A 446 -13.49 13.59 -1.75
CA LYS A 446 -12.06 13.50 -2.10
C LYS A 446 -11.17 13.81 -0.90
N TRP A 447 -11.47 14.85 -0.13
CA TRP A 447 -10.75 15.17 1.11
C TRP A 447 -10.92 14.09 2.19
N TRP A 448 -12.15 13.56 2.31
CA TRP A 448 -12.43 12.47 3.25
C TRP A 448 -11.64 11.21 2.90
N SER A 449 -11.63 10.82 1.62
CA SER A 449 -10.82 9.70 1.14
C SER A 449 -9.33 9.93 1.40
N ALA A 450 -8.79 11.12 1.07
CA ALA A 450 -7.40 11.47 1.33
C ALA A 450 -7.03 11.37 2.82
N PHE A 451 -7.94 11.76 3.71
CA PHE A 451 -7.77 11.59 5.16
C PHE A 451 -7.75 10.11 5.58
N LEU A 452 -8.66 9.29 5.04
CA LEU A 452 -8.66 7.83 5.29
C LEU A 452 -7.38 7.16 4.78
N MET A 453 -6.89 7.55 3.58
CA MET A 453 -5.63 7.07 3.02
C MET A 453 -4.44 7.38 3.95
N LEU A 454 -4.40 8.59 4.52
CA LEU A 454 -3.35 9.00 5.46
C LEU A 454 -3.41 8.17 6.75
N ILE A 455 -4.61 8.00 7.33
CA ILE A 455 -4.81 7.19 8.55
C ILE A 455 -4.39 5.75 8.31
N GLY A 456 -4.81 5.15 7.21
CA GLY A 456 -4.47 3.78 6.85
C GLY A 456 -2.96 3.60 6.71
N ARG A 457 -2.31 4.50 5.97
CA ARG A 457 -0.87 4.44 5.69
C ARG A 457 0.00 4.57 6.93
N LEU A 458 -0.37 5.43 7.86
CA LEU A 458 0.36 5.69 9.10
C LEU A 458 -0.06 4.79 10.26
N GLU A 459 -0.74 3.69 9.98
CA GLU A 459 -1.17 2.68 10.95
C GLU A 459 -2.04 3.25 12.09
N LEU A 460 -3.09 3.99 11.78
CA LEU A 460 -4.13 4.57 12.64
C LEU A 460 -3.60 5.34 13.86
N PHE A 461 -2.91 4.67 14.79
CA PHE A 461 -2.49 5.27 16.07
C PHE A 461 -1.64 6.52 15.86
N THR A 462 -0.80 6.55 14.84
CA THR A 462 0.10 7.68 14.55
C THR A 462 -0.68 8.97 14.28
N VAL A 463 -1.82 8.88 13.61
CA VAL A 463 -2.66 10.03 13.28
C VAL A 463 -3.71 10.26 14.36
N LEU A 464 -4.43 9.22 14.79
CA LEU A 464 -5.55 9.35 15.71
C LEU A 464 -5.14 9.89 17.09
N ILE A 465 -3.92 9.58 17.55
CA ILE A 465 -3.41 10.12 18.81
C ILE A 465 -3.35 11.64 18.83
N LEU A 466 -3.04 12.27 17.67
CA LEU A 466 -3.00 13.74 17.52
C LEU A 466 -4.38 14.38 17.70
N LEU A 467 -5.45 13.64 17.46
CA LEU A 467 -6.83 14.10 17.63
C LEU A 467 -7.32 13.97 19.05
N THR A 468 -6.55 13.32 19.93
CA THR A 468 -6.94 13.12 21.34
C THR A 468 -6.51 14.30 22.21
N PRO A 469 -7.35 14.74 23.19
CA PRO A 469 -6.95 15.77 24.16
C PRO A 469 -5.73 15.39 25.00
N TYR A 470 -5.52 14.09 25.25
CA TYR A 470 -4.38 13.56 26.01
C TYR A 470 -3.03 13.88 25.38
N PHE A 471 -2.99 13.95 24.06
CA PHE A 471 -1.77 14.29 23.34
C PHE A 471 -1.30 15.73 23.63
N TRP A 472 -2.22 16.67 23.78
CA TRP A 472 -1.92 18.10 23.95
C TRP A 472 -1.76 18.53 25.41
N ARG A 473 -2.15 17.68 26.37
CA ARG A 473 -1.93 17.96 27.80
C ARG A 473 -0.46 17.73 28.14
N ASN A 474 0.16 18.72 28.80
CA ASN A 474 1.50 18.53 29.38
C ASN A 474 1.36 17.68 30.64
N HIS A 475 1.97 16.52 30.65
CA HIS A 475 2.29 15.73 31.86
C HIS A 475 3.78 15.87 32.13
#